data_2f3f28e6e6fa13dd62f3fad58f5a6f56
#
_entry.id   2f3f28e6e6fa13dd62f3fad58f5a6f56
#
_cell.length_a   1.000
_cell.length_b   1.000
_cell.length_c   1.000
_cell.angle_alpha   90.00
_cell.angle_beta   90.00
_cell.angle_gamma   90.00
#
_symmetry.space_group_name_H-M   'P 1'
#
loop_
_entity.id
_entity.type
_entity.pdbx_description
1 polymer ?
#
loop_
_entity_poly.entity_id
_entity_poly.type
_entity_poly.pdbx_seq_one_letter_code
_entity_poly.pdbx_strand_id
1 'polypeptide(L)'
;MFIPQISTEVLAIKRPIRIGIIGGGQLGKMIAQEAKRMSIEIIILDPSENCPASSVSDEIILADFKDESAIRKLARNSDVITYEIELANSNALKILESQQYPVFPSPETLGIIQNKFRQKSFLRENNIAVPEFDRVKSIESLRSLCTAYGLPAMLKACEDSYDGRGNLLITSKNKIPQSFEFFHGKECMLEKFIPFVREISIMVARNSDGQIVSFPVAENIHNKNILDMTIVPARISKNVSIKAKKIAEKTIGSLKGAGIFGIEMFVTKDEHIIVNEIAPRPHNSGHYSIEACSVSQFEQHIRAVLDLPLSKPQLFAPAVMVNILGPENHNGTYKIKGLRELLSIPRVKLHIYGKKISKPRRKLGHITVTGNNVQEAILRANRARRMIKVVME
;
A
#
# COMPACT_ATOMS: atom_id res chain seq x y z
N MET A 1 1.79 26.00 -10.79
CA MET A 1 2.34 25.09 -9.77
C MET A 1 3.56 24.46 -10.40
N PHE A 2 4.75 24.84 -9.97
CA PHE A 2 6.00 24.33 -10.52
C PHE A 2 6.22 22.94 -9.91
N ILE A 3 6.14 21.88 -10.72
CA ILE A 3 6.63 20.55 -10.32
C ILE A 3 8.13 20.60 -10.62
N PRO A 4 9.03 20.41 -9.63
CA PRO A 4 10.45 20.34 -9.92
C PRO A 4 10.69 19.13 -10.83
N GLN A 5 11.06 19.39 -12.07
CA GLN A 5 11.50 18.36 -13.00
C GLN A 5 12.93 17.96 -12.63
N ILE A 6 13.18 16.67 -12.50
CA ILE A 6 14.55 16.16 -12.52
C ILE A 6 15.08 16.51 -13.90
N SER A 7 16.15 17.34 -13.95
CA SER A 7 16.67 17.76 -15.25
C SER A 7 17.10 16.52 -16.06
N THR A 8 16.79 16.51 -17.33
CA THR A 8 17.19 15.42 -18.26
C THR A 8 18.70 15.19 -18.30
N GLU A 9 19.50 16.15 -17.84
CA GLU A 9 20.96 16.00 -17.68
C GLU A 9 21.36 15.06 -16.51
N VAL A 10 20.47 14.83 -15.54
CA VAL A 10 20.70 13.86 -14.43
C VAL A 10 20.74 12.43 -14.95
N LEU A 11 20.14 12.15 -16.12
CA LEU A 11 20.17 10.84 -16.76
C LEU A 11 21.48 10.57 -17.54
N ALA A 12 22.34 11.59 -17.75
CA ALA A 12 23.72 11.37 -18.19
C ALA A 12 24.54 10.98 -16.95
N ILE A 13 24.56 9.69 -16.63
CA ILE A 13 25.11 9.12 -15.40
C ILE A 13 26.61 9.44 -15.25
N LYS A 14 26.94 10.57 -14.67
CA LYS A 14 28.31 10.87 -14.19
C LYS A 14 28.58 10.31 -12.79
N ARG A 15 27.56 10.04 -12.00
CA ARG A 15 27.57 9.40 -10.68
C ARG A 15 26.28 8.58 -10.48
N PRO A 16 26.26 7.59 -9.58
CA PRO A 16 25.03 6.87 -9.26
C PRO A 16 23.93 7.82 -8.80
N ILE A 17 22.69 7.60 -9.29
CA ILE A 17 21.49 8.27 -8.78
C ILE A 17 21.24 7.78 -7.37
N ARG A 18 20.84 8.67 -6.46
CA ARG A 18 20.52 8.38 -5.06
C ARG A 18 19.03 8.61 -4.78
N ILE A 19 18.34 7.57 -4.31
CA ILE A 19 16.97 7.69 -3.84
C ILE A 19 16.95 7.62 -2.31
N GLY A 20 16.43 8.66 -1.67
CA GLY A 20 16.11 8.67 -0.25
C GLY A 20 14.73 8.09 0.00
N ILE A 21 14.64 7.08 0.87
CA ILE A 21 13.35 6.43 1.21
C ILE A 21 13.05 6.62 2.69
N ILE A 22 11.91 7.23 3.01
CA ILE A 22 11.40 7.30 4.39
C ILE A 22 10.65 6.01 4.67
N GLY A 23 11.17 5.22 5.60
CA GLY A 23 10.70 3.88 5.94
C GLY A 23 11.56 2.79 5.33
N GLY A 24 12.08 1.91 6.19
CA GLY A 24 12.91 0.76 5.83
C GLY A 24 12.21 -0.59 6.01
N GLY A 25 10.88 -0.61 5.94
CA GLY A 25 10.08 -1.84 6.03
C GLY A 25 10.22 -2.72 4.78
N GLN A 26 9.29 -3.65 4.62
CA GLN A 26 9.33 -4.60 3.50
C GLN A 26 9.15 -3.91 2.14
N LEU A 27 8.39 -2.82 2.05
CA LEU A 27 8.20 -2.10 0.79
C LEU A 27 9.47 -1.35 0.40
N GLY A 28 10.09 -0.64 1.36
CA GLY A 28 11.40 0.00 1.18
C GLY A 28 12.47 -1.00 0.76
N LYS A 29 12.50 -2.21 1.37
CA LYS A 29 13.38 -3.30 0.94
C LYS A 29 13.17 -3.67 -0.52
N MET A 30 11.93 -3.89 -0.95
CA MET A 30 11.63 -4.32 -2.32
C MET A 30 11.85 -3.18 -3.34
N ILE A 31 11.62 -1.91 -2.97
CA ILE A 31 12.02 -0.75 -3.79
C ILE A 31 13.54 -0.76 -3.96
N ALA A 32 14.29 -0.92 -2.87
CA ALA A 32 15.76 -0.95 -2.90
C ALA A 32 16.29 -2.11 -3.77
N GLN A 33 15.71 -3.30 -3.68
CA GLN A 33 16.09 -4.45 -4.50
C GLN A 33 15.93 -4.17 -6.00
N GLU A 34 14.84 -3.54 -6.41
CA GLU A 34 14.64 -3.14 -7.81
C GLU A 34 15.58 -2.01 -8.23
N ALA A 35 15.81 -1.02 -7.37
CA ALA A 35 16.73 0.08 -7.65
C ALA A 35 18.16 -0.42 -7.88
N LYS A 36 18.60 -1.43 -7.13
CA LYS A 36 19.92 -2.05 -7.29
C LYS A 36 20.13 -2.69 -8.67
N ARG A 37 19.08 -3.20 -9.31
CA ARG A 37 19.16 -3.71 -10.70
C ARG A 37 19.53 -2.61 -11.70
N MET A 38 19.26 -1.34 -11.36
CA MET A 38 19.57 -0.15 -12.15
C MET A 38 20.82 0.60 -11.63
N SER A 39 21.60 0.00 -10.73
CA SER A 39 22.76 0.62 -10.08
C SER A 39 22.44 1.93 -9.35
N ILE A 40 21.22 2.07 -8.83
CA ILE A 40 20.77 3.22 -8.04
C ILE A 40 21.16 3.00 -6.58
N GLU A 41 21.72 4.01 -5.94
CA GLU A 41 22.03 4.02 -4.51
C GLU A 41 20.77 4.35 -3.69
N ILE A 42 20.64 3.69 -2.54
CA ILE A 42 19.47 3.83 -1.66
C ILE A 42 19.92 4.27 -0.26
N ILE A 43 19.34 5.37 0.19
CA ILE A 43 19.48 5.88 1.55
C ILE A 43 18.14 5.69 2.27
N ILE A 44 18.15 4.95 3.39
CA ILE A 44 16.95 4.69 4.18
C ILE A 44 16.93 5.57 5.42
N LEU A 45 15.78 6.17 5.72
CA LEU A 45 15.50 6.78 7.02
C LEU A 45 14.52 5.88 7.77
N ASP A 46 14.94 5.27 8.87
CA ASP A 46 14.12 4.36 9.68
C ASP A 46 14.58 4.40 11.15
N PRO A 47 13.66 4.30 12.14
CA PRO A 47 14.03 4.29 13.55
C PRO A 47 14.74 3.00 14.00
N SER A 48 14.83 2.00 13.13
CA SER A 48 15.46 0.70 13.43
C SER A 48 16.67 0.47 12.55
N GLU A 49 17.84 0.33 13.14
CA GLU A 49 19.06 -0.09 12.45
C GLU A 49 18.91 -1.43 11.71
N ASN A 50 18.08 -2.31 12.26
CA ASN A 50 17.83 -3.64 11.72
C ASN A 50 16.48 -3.70 10.96
N CYS A 51 16.10 -2.62 10.28
CA CYS A 51 14.91 -2.63 9.44
C CYS A 51 15.08 -3.59 8.24
N PRO A 52 13.99 -4.09 7.64
CA PRO A 52 14.08 -5.01 6.49
C PRO A 52 14.93 -4.51 5.33
N ALA A 53 14.94 -3.21 5.06
CA ALA A 53 15.72 -2.62 3.99
C ALA A 53 17.21 -2.47 4.30
N SER A 54 17.64 -2.58 5.56
CA SER A 54 19.03 -2.38 5.95
C SER A 54 20.01 -3.31 5.22
N SER A 55 19.57 -4.51 4.85
CA SER A 55 20.41 -5.48 4.13
C SER A 55 20.62 -5.18 2.65
N VAL A 56 19.96 -4.17 2.09
CA VAL A 56 19.98 -3.83 0.65
C VAL A 56 20.12 -2.32 0.38
N SER A 57 20.24 -1.50 1.42
CA SER A 57 20.51 -0.07 1.33
C SER A 57 22.02 0.21 1.38
N ASP A 58 22.45 1.36 0.85
CA ASP A 58 23.83 1.84 0.90
C ASP A 58 24.09 2.62 2.18
N GLU A 59 23.11 3.37 2.67
CA GLU A 59 23.19 4.16 3.89
C GLU A 59 21.88 4.08 4.68
N ILE A 60 21.98 4.15 6.02
CA ILE A 60 20.84 4.26 6.92
C ILE A 60 20.99 5.51 7.77
N ILE A 61 19.96 6.34 7.78
CA ILE A 61 19.80 7.45 8.72
C ILE A 61 18.88 6.95 9.83
N LEU A 62 19.43 6.75 11.02
CA LEU A 62 18.69 6.22 12.17
C LEU A 62 17.93 7.35 12.85
N ALA A 63 16.64 7.49 12.57
CA ALA A 63 15.76 8.49 13.15
C ALA A 63 14.28 8.15 12.96
N ASP A 64 13.40 8.81 13.70
CA ASP A 64 11.94 8.71 13.53
C ASP A 64 11.51 9.29 12.16
N PHE A 65 10.46 8.74 11.57
CA PHE A 65 9.88 9.19 10.29
C PHE A 65 9.38 10.65 10.30
N LYS A 66 9.20 11.22 11.51
CA LYS A 66 8.74 12.60 11.72
C LYS A 66 9.87 13.57 12.06
N ASP A 67 11.11 13.09 12.22
CA ASP A 67 12.28 13.93 12.53
C ASP A 67 12.65 14.81 11.33
N GLU A 68 12.38 16.11 11.46
CA GLU A 68 12.64 17.09 10.41
C GLU A 68 14.12 17.22 10.07
N SER A 69 15.01 17.10 11.05
CA SER A 69 16.46 17.24 10.83
C SER A 69 17.00 16.06 10.03
N ALA A 70 16.54 14.85 10.35
CA ALA A 70 16.88 13.63 9.64
C ALA A 70 16.30 13.62 8.22
N ILE A 71 15.06 14.09 8.02
CA ILE A 71 14.44 14.25 6.70
C ILE A 71 15.25 15.26 5.85
N ARG A 72 15.71 16.38 6.43
CA ARG A 72 16.60 17.33 5.74
C ARG A 72 17.96 16.70 5.40
N LYS A 73 18.53 15.89 6.30
CA LYS A 73 19.77 15.16 6.02
C LYS A 73 19.57 14.18 4.86
N LEU A 74 18.46 13.44 4.85
CA LEU A 74 18.09 12.55 3.75
C LEU A 74 18.02 13.32 2.42
N ALA A 75 17.36 14.48 2.42
CA ALA A 75 17.19 15.31 1.22
C ALA A 75 18.53 15.80 0.65
N ARG A 76 19.46 16.23 1.50
CA ARG A 76 20.80 16.70 1.06
C ARG A 76 21.65 15.61 0.44
N ASN A 77 21.41 14.35 0.81
CA ASN A 77 22.19 13.19 0.37
C ASN A 77 21.53 12.43 -0.77
N SER A 78 20.35 12.85 -1.22
CA SER A 78 19.55 12.17 -2.25
C SER A 78 19.21 13.07 -3.41
N ASP A 79 19.03 12.52 -4.61
CA ASP A 79 18.56 13.23 -5.79
C ASP A 79 17.03 13.33 -5.80
N VAL A 80 16.35 12.35 -5.19
CA VAL A 80 14.90 12.32 -5.04
C VAL A 80 14.53 11.65 -3.72
N ILE A 81 13.44 12.08 -3.11
CA ILE A 81 12.89 11.52 -1.89
C ILE A 81 11.58 10.80 -2.22
N THR A 82 11.42 9.63 -1.66
CA THR A 82 10.14 8.90 -1.64
C THR A 82 9.89 8.32 -0.24
N TYR A 83 8.75 7.67 -0.06
CA TYR A 83 8.39 7.06 1.21
C TYR A 83 7.65 5.72 0.98
N GLU A 84 7.83 4.79 1.91
CA GLU A 84 7.12 3.51 1.92
C GLU A 84 6.05 3.41 3.01
N ILE A 85 5.89 4.49 3.78
CA ILE A 85 4.99 4.57 4.92
C ILE A 85 4.26 5.91 4.97
N GLU A 86 2.97 5.89 5.31
CA GLU A 86 2.14 7.10 5.41
C GLU A 86 2.42 7.93 6.67
N LEU A 87 3.28 7.46 7.58
CA LEU A 87 3.64 8.19 8.83
C LEU A 87 4.71 9.25 8.61
N ALA A 88 5.25 9.43 7.41
CA ALA A 88 6.22 10.47 7.09
C ALA A 88 5.65 11.88 7.38
N ASN A 89 6.50 12.78 7.87
CA ASN A 89 6.11 14.15 8.20
C ASN A 89 5.81 14.97 6.93
N SER A 90 4.52 15.04 6.56
CA SER A 90 4.10 15.76 5.35
C SER A 90 4.41 17.26 5.38
N ASN A 91 4.47 17.90 6.56
CA ASN A 91 4.84 19.30 6.68
C ASN A 91 6.34 19.52 6.41
N ALA A 92 7.20 18.68 6.98
CA ALA A 92 8.64 18.72 6.69
C ALA A 92 8.92 18.50 5.19
N LEU A 93 8.19 17.56 4.57
CA LEU A 93 8.28 17.31 3.13
C LEU A 93 7.79 18.49 2.28
N LYS A 94 6.72 19.21 2.69
CA LYS A 94 6.28 20.45 2.03
C LYS A 94 7.36 21.55 2.06
N ILE A 95 8.05 21.69 3.18
CA ILE A 95 9.16 22.64 3.31
C ILE A 95 10.28 22.27 2.32
N LEU A 96 10.63 20.98 2.21
CA LEU A 96 11.65 20.52 1.26
C LEU A 96 11.22 20.77 -0.20
N GLU A 97 9.99 20.46 -0.54
CA GLU A 97 9.44 20.74 -1.88
C GLU A 97 9.49 22.22 -2.22
N SER A 98 9.18 23.13 -1.26
CA SER A 98 9.32 24.58 -1.43
C SER A 98 10.76 25.03 -1.63
N GLN A 99 11.73 24.25 -1.15
CA GLN A 99 13.17 24.43 -1.34
C GLN A 99 13.71 23.69 -2.59
N GLN A 100 12.82 23.25 -3.47
CA GLN A 100 13.13 22.58 -4.75
C GLN A 100 13.78 21.19 -4.61
N TYR A 101 13.65 20.51 -3.46
CA TYR A 101 13.99 19.10 -3.37
C TYR A 101 12.86 18.25 -4.00
N PRO A 102 13.19 17.33 -4.92
CA PRO A 102 12.19 16.45 -5.51
C PRO A 102 11.65 15.46 -4.47
N VAL A 103 10.32 15.49 -4.20
CA VAL A 103 9.62 14.60 -3.26
C VAL A 103 8.45 13.95 -3.97
N PHE A 104 8.45 12.62 -4.09
CA PHE A 104 7.40 11.87 -4.79
C PHE A 104 6.94 10.63 -4.02
N PRO A 105 5.61 10.39 -3.94
CA PRO A 105 4.51 11.30 -4.32
C PRO A 105 4.58 12.63 -3.58
N SER A 106 3.90 13.66 -4.12
CA SER A 106 3.98 15.01 -3.56
C SER A 106 3.51 15.06 -2.09
N PRO A 107 4.06 15.97 -1.26
CA PRO A 107 3.61 16.16 0.12
C PRO A 107 2.12 16.53 0.24
N GLU A 108 1.55 17.21 -0.78
CA GLU A 108 0.13 17.49 -0.86
C GLU A 108 -0.68 16.20 -0.96
N THR A 109 -0.28 15.30 -1.89
CA THR A 109 -0.89 13.97 -2.04
C THR A 109 -0.82 13.15 -0.75
N LEU A 110 0.35 13.15 -0.10
CA LEU A 110 0.52 12.48 1.19
C LEU A 110 -0.43 13.06 2.24
N GLY A 111 -0.50 14.38 2.37
CA GLY A 111 -1.37 15.05 3.34
C GLY A 111 -2.86 14.81 3.13
N ILE A 112 -3.31 14.61 1.88
CA ILE A 112 -4.68 14.18 1.57
C ILE A 112 -4.91 12.75 2.04
N ILE A 113 -3.96 11.84 1.78
CA ILE A 113 -4.13 10.41 2.02
C ILE A 113 -3.94 10.04 3.49
N GLN A 114 -3.08 10.73 4.23
CA GLN A 114 -2.82 10.47 5.65
C GLN A 114 -4.08 10.56 6.52
N ASN A 115 -5.04 11.41 6.13
CA ASN A 115 -6.29 11.57 6.87
C ASN A 115 -7.46 10.99 6.04
N LYS A 116 -8.06 9.91 6.54
CA LYS A 116 -9.15 9.18 5.84
C LYS A 116 -10.34 10.07 5.53
N PHE A 117 -10.68 11.03 6.39
CA PHE A 117 -11.77 11.96 6.12
C PHE A 117 -11.40 12.91 4.98
N ARG A 118 -10.20 13.47 4.97
CA ARG A 118 -9.70 14.31 3.87
C ARG A 118 -9.64 13.52 2.56
N GLN A 119 -9.13 12.29 2.60
CA GLN A 119 -9.08 11.40 1.43
C GLN A 119 -10.47 11.17 0.83
N LYS A 120 -11.47 10.83 1.67
CA LYS A 120 -12.85 10.61 1.22
C LYS A 120 -13.50 11.88 0.70
N SER A 121 -13.28 13.03 1.35
CA SER A 121 -13.78 14.34 0.89
C SER A 121 -13.21 14.67 -0.47
N PHE A 122 -11.90 14.54 -0.66
CA PHE A 122 -11.24 14.75 -1.95
C PHE A 122 -11.83 13.85 -3.06
N LEU A 123 -12.06 12.56 -2.76
CA LEU A 123 -12.65 11.62 -3.73
C LEU A 123 -14.07 12.04 -4.12
N ARG A 124 -14.90 12.41 -3.14
CA ARG A 124 -16.26 12.88 -3.37
C ARG A 124 -16.31 14.15 -4.20
N GLU A 125 -15.44 15.13 -3.92
CA GLU A 125 -15.31 16.39 -4.66
C GLU A 125 -14.88 16.16 -6.12
N ASN A 126 -14.14 15.10 -6.39
CA ASN A 126 -13.74 14.70 -7.74
C ASN A 126 -14.71 13.72 -8.42
N ASN A 127 -15.94 13.57 -7.89
CA ASN A 127 -16.97 12.68 -8.43
C ASN A 127 -16.49 11.22 -8.56
N ILE A 128 -15.80 10.73 -7.52
CA ILE A 128 -15.40 9.35 -7.36
C ILE A 128 -16.27 8.75 -6.26
N ALA A 129 -16.94 7.63 -6.58
CA ALA A 129 -17.85 6.98 -5.65
C ALA A 129 -17.10 6.43 -4.43
N VAL A 130 -17.54 6.87 -3.24
CA VAL A 130 -17.07 6.43 -1.93
C VAL A 130 -18.29 6.08 -1.06
N PRO A 131 -18.14 5.31 0.03
CA PRO A 131 -19.24 5.15 0.99
C PRO A 131 -19.72 6.51 1.50
N GLU A 132 -21.00 6.63 1.85
CA GLU A 132 -21.46 7.81 2.62
C GLU A 132 -20.70 7.88 3.94
N PHE A 133 -20.22 9.07 4.31
CA PHE A 133 -19.38 9.25 5.50
C PHE A 133 -19.53 10.64 6.11
N ASP A 134 -19.41 10.73 7.43
CA ASP A 134 -19.41 11.97 8.17
C ASP A 134 -18.47 11.92 9.37
N ARG A 135 -18.02 13.10 9.84
CA ARG A 135 -17.21 13.23 11.06
C ARG A 135 -18.04 12.91 12.29
N VAL A 136 -17.43 12.18 13.21
CA VAL A 136 -18.00 11.94 14.53
C VAL A 136 -17.43 12.98 15.51
N LYS A 137 -18.30 13.89 15.98
CA LYS A 137 -17.94 14.99 16.90
C LYS A 137 -18.20 14.68 18.35
N SER A 138 -19.20 13.85 18.62
CA SER A 138 -19.63 13.42 19.98
C SER A 138 -20.36 12.08 19.90
N ILE A 139 -20.66 11.48 21.04
CA ILE A 139 -21.45 10.25 21.11
C ILE A 139 -22.87 10.46 20.56
N GLU A 140 -23.46 11.64 20.74
CA GLU A 140 -24.77 12.00 20.21
C GLU A 140 -24.71 12.07 18.67
N SER A 141 -23.66 12.69 18.11
CA SER A 141 -23.45 12.69 16.66
C SER A 141 -23.26 11.28 16.10
N LEU A 142 -22.55 10.41 16.81
CA LEU A 142 -22.40 9.00 16.41
C LEU A 142 -23.73 8.26 16.42
N ARG A 143 -24.59 8.48 17.44
CA ARG A 143 -25.95 7.92 17.52
C ARG A 143 -26.82 8.36 16.35
N SER A 144 -26.80 9.66 16.03
CA SER A 144 -27.55 10.25 14.92
C SER A 144 -27.09 9.67 13.59
N LEU A 145 -25.78 9.59 13.35
CA LEU A 145 -25.21 9.03 12.12
C LEU A 145 -25.51 7.53 11.99
N CYS A 146 -25.41 6.74 13.08
CA CYS A 146 -25.82 5.32 13.05
C CYS A 146 -27.31 5.14 12.74
N THR A 147 -28.17 6.11 13.11
CA THR A 147 -29.58 6.09 12.75
C THR A 147 -29.78 6.46 11.28
N ALA A 148 -29.08 7.45 10.77
CA ALA A 148 -29.18 7.92 9.38
C ALA A 148 -28.65 6.88 8.37
N TYR A 149 -27.48 6.29 8.65
CA TYR A 149 -26.84 5.32 7.74
C TYR A 149 -27.35 3.89 7.90
N GLY A 150 -28.03 3.60 9.02
CA GLY A 150 -28.39 2.24 9.40
C GLY A 150 -27.20 1.48 10.00
N LEU A 151 -27.50 0.27 10.51
CA LEU A 151 -26.48 -0.65 11.03
C LEU A 151 -26.48 -1.93 10.18
N PRO A 152 -25.31 -2.56 9.95
CA PRO A 152 -24.02 -2.17 10.51
C PRO A 152 -23.44 -0.91 9.88
N ALA A 153 -22.56 -0.19 10.62
CA ALA A 153 -21.80 0.97 10.15
C ALA A 153 -20.34 0.87 10.57
N MET A 154 -19.43 1.49 9.84
CA MET A 154 -17.99 1.38 10.08
C MET A 154 -17.45 2.68 10.71
N LEU A 155 -17.06 2.60 11.97
CA LEU A 155 -16.35 3.69 12.66
C LEU A 155 -14.86 3.56 12.39
N LYS A 156 -14.23 4.65 11.91
CA LYS A 156 -12.80 4.68 11.53
C LYS A 156 -12.08 5.84 12.19
N ALA A 157 -10.87 5.59 12.72
CA ALA A 157 -9.95 6.68 13.04
C ALA A 157 -9.51 7.37 11.75
N CYS A 158 -9.46 8.70 11.77
CA CYS A 158 -9.07 9.47 10.58
C CYS A 158 -7.58 9.35 10.26
N GLU A 159 -6.72 9.22 11.28
CA GLU A 159 -5.27 9.16 11.14
C GLU A 159 -4.67 7.97 11.92
N ASP A 160 -3.37 7.71 11.70
CA ASP A 160 -2.55 6.70 12.41
C ASP A 160 -3.16 5.28 12.44
N SER A 161 -3.88 4.92 11.37
CA SER A 161 -4.53 3.61 11.27
C SER A 161 -4.09 2.87 10.01
N TYR A 162 -3.57 1.66 10.18
CA TYR A 162 -3.12 0.76 9.11
C TYR A 162 -3.52 -0.68 9.41
N ASP A 163 -3.56 -1.52 8.39
CA ASP A 163 -3.91 -2.95 8.50
C ASP A 163 -5.23 -3.19 9.28
N GLY A 164 -6.24 -2.30 9.10
CA GLY A 164 -7.55 -2.39 9.75
C GLY A 164 -7.60 -2.09 11.26
N ARG A 165 -6.48 -1.73 11.89
CA ARG A 165 -6.40 -1.48 13.34
C ARG A 165 -7.17 -0.25 13.82
N GLY A 166 -7.49 0.66 12.94
CA GLY A 166 -8.30 1.85 13.23
C GLY A 166 -9.75 1.73 12.76
N ASN A 167 -10.27 0.53 12.51
CA ASN A 167 -11.63 0.30 12.02
C ASN A 167 -12.43 -0.54 13.01
N LEU A 168 -13.65 -0.13 13.31
CA LEU A 168 -14.56 -0.85 14.21
C LEU A 168 -15.96 -0.93 13.60
N LEU A 169 -16.49 -2.15 13.42
CA LEU A 169 -17.84 -2.37 12.91
C LEU A 169 -18.87 -2.26 14.05
N ILE A 170 -19.74 -1.28 13.97
CA ILE A 170 -20.87 -1.11 14.89
C ILE A 170 -22.05 -1.90 14.32
N THR A 171 -22.42 -3.00 14.99
CA THR A 171 -23.49 -3.91 14.52
C THR A 171 -24.82 -3.69 15.23
N SER A 172 -24.84 -2.97 16.36
CA SER A 172 -26.06 -2.69 17.14
C SER A 172 -25.93 -1.41 17.93
N LYS A 173 -27.06 -0.77 18.28
CA LYS A 173 -27.10 0.47 19.06
C LYS A 173 -26.40 0.34 20.43
N ASN A 174 -26.46 -0.83 21.04
CA ASN A 174 -25.84 -1.08 22.37
C ASN A 174 -24.31 -1.01 22.34
N LYS A 175 -23.69 -1.20 21.17
CA LYS A 175 -22.23 -1.12 20.99
C LYS A 175 -21.72 0.32 20.78
N ILE A 176 -22.60 1.29 20.54
CA ILE A 176 -22.20 2.67 20.23
C ILE A 176 -21.35 3.29 21.36
N PRO A 177 -21.71 3.21 22.64
CA PRO A 177 -20.89 3.80 23.70
C PRO A 177 -19.49 3.21 23.78
N GLN A 178 -19.38 1.88 23.77
CA GLN A 178 -18.08 1.19 23.77
C GLN A 178 -17.25 1.49 22.52
N SER A 179 -17.89 1.62 21.36
CA SER A 179 -17.22 1.95 20.11
C SER A 179 -16.68 3.38 20.12
N PHE A 180 -17.42 4.32 20.68
CA PHE A 180 -16.98 5.71 20.82
C PHE A 180 -15.80 5.81 21.78
N GLU A 181 -15.87 5.14 22.92
CA GLU A 181 -14.80 5.10 23.94
C GLU A 181 -13.50 4.48 23.39
N PHE A 182 -13.60 3.45 22.54
CA PHE A 182 -12.43 2.83 21.90
C PHE A 182 -11.58 3.84 21.10
N PHE A 183 -12.21 4.89 20.58
CA PHE A 183 -11.52 5.96 19.85
C PHE A 183 -11.36 7.25 20.66
N HIS A 184 -11.49 7.20 22.01
CA HIS A 184 -11.40 8.38 22.86
C HIS A 184 -10.17 9.23 22.53
N GLY A 185 -10.38 10.54 22.34
CA GLY A 185 -9.32 11.50 21.99
C GLY A 185 -8.81 11.45 20.55
N LYS A 186 -9.35 10.56 19.67
CA LYS A 186 -8.98 10.49 18.26
C LYS A 186 -10.06 11.08 17.38
N GLU A 187 -9.64 11.80 16.32
CA GLU A 187 -10.56 12.19 15.28
C GLU A 187 -11.10 10.96 14.55
N CYS A 188 -12.42 10.84 14.47
CA CYS A 188 -13.10 9.70 13.87
C CYS A 188 -14.12 10.11 12.82
N MET A 189 -14.42 9.20 11.91
CA MET A 189 -15.54 9.29 10.97
C MET A 189 -16.36 8.01 11.00
N LEU A 190 -17.65 8.12 10.74
CA LEU A 190 -18.53 6.99 10.48
C LEU A 190 -18.75 6.86 8.99
N GLU A 191 -18.59 5.65 8.47
CA GLU A 191 -18.94 5.28 7.09
C GLU A 191 -20.13 4.33 7.10
N LYS A 192 -21.04 4.53 6.15
CA LYS A 192 -22.09 3.56 5.84
C LYS A 192 -21.46 2.25 5.38
N PHE A 193 -21.87 1.14 5.95
CA PHE A 193 -21.37 -0.16 5.55
C PHE A 193 -21.80 -0.51 4.12
N ILE A 194 -20.85 -0.94 3.31
CA ILE A 194 -21.10 -1.38 1.94
C ILE A 194 -21.18 -2.90 1.91
N PRO A 195 -22.34 -3.48 1.56
CA PRO A 195 -22.48 -4.93 1.36
C PRO A 195 -21.83 -5.31 0.03
N PHE A 196 -20.51 -5.54 0.05
CA PHE A 196 -19.76 -5.94 -1.13
C PHE A 196 -19.73 -7.46 -1.31
N VAL A 197 -19.60 -7.90 -2.56
CA VAL A 197 -19.39 -9.30 -2.92
C VAL A 197 -17.93 -9.62 -3.19
N ARG A 198 -17.11 -8.58 -3.49
CA ARG A 198 -15.67 -8.69 -3.68
C ARG A 198 -14.96 -7.42 -3.25
N GLU A 199 -13.77 -7.62 -2.71
CA GLU A 199 -12.77 -6.57 -2.58
C GLU A 199 -11.76 -6.71 -3.72
N ILE A 200 -11.49 -5.62 -4.42
CA ILE A 200 -10.51 -5.57 -5.50
C ILE A 200 -9.51 -4.44 -5.25
N SER A 201 -8.36 -4.55 -5.88
CA SER A 201 -7.39 -3.47 -5.89
C SER A 201 -6.72 -3.32 -7.25
N ILE A 202 -6.24 -2.11 -7.51
CA ILE A 202 -5.47 -1.80 -8.71
C ILE A 202 -4.27 -0.96 -8.31
N MET A 203 -3.08 -1.37 -8.75
CA MET A 203 -1.91 -0.52 -8.71
C MET A 203 -1.96 0.43 -9.90
N VAL A 204 -1.75 1.72 -9.66
CA VAL A 204 -1.69 2.75 -10.70
C VAL A 204 -0.41 3.54 -10.52
N ALA A 205 0.38 3.67 -11.57
CA ALA A 205 1.54 4.55 -11.58
C ALA A 205 1.25 5.81 -12.38
N ARG A 206 1.79 6.93 -11.93
CA ARG A 206 1.80 8.21 -12.63
C ARG A 206 3.17 8.85 -12.51
N ASN A 207 3.72 9.37 -13.60
CA ASN A 207 4.94 10.18 -13.58
C ASN A 207 4.61 11.68 -13.54
N SER A 208 5.63 12.52 -13.43
CA SER A 208 5.49 13.98 -13.39
C SER A 208 4.91 14.56 -14.68
N ASP A 209 5.16 13.96 -15.84
CA ASP A 209 4.58 14.35 -17.13
C ASP A 209 3.08 14.05 -17.24
N GLY A 210 2.53 13.31 -16.26
CA GLY A 210 1.11 12.95 -16.25
C GLY A 210 0.78 11.67 -16.99
N GLN A 211 1.76 10.89 -17.47
CA GLN A 211 1.51 9.54 -17.99
C GLN A 211 0.94 8.67 -16.86
N ILE A 212 -0.15 7.95 -17.13
CA ILE A 212 -0.80 7.06 -16.18
C ILE A 212 -0.87 5.65 -16.78
N VAL A 213 -0.48 4.66 -15.99
CA VAL A 213 -0.63 3.24 -16.34
C VAL A 213 -1.19 2.46 -15.15
N SER A 214 -2.07 1.51 -15.43
CA SER A 214 -2.69 0.66 -14.41
C SER A 214 -2.32 -0.81 -14.60
N PHE A 215 -2.10 -1.49 -13.49
CA PHE A 215 -1.88 -2.93 -13.42
C PHE A 215 -3.19 -3.71 -13.62
N PRO A 216 -3.10 -5.03 -13.85
CA PRO A 216 -4.28 -5.90 -13.84
C PRO A 216 -5.06 -5.78 -12.53
N VAL A 217 -6.40 -5.88 -12.60
CA VAL A 217 -7.25 -5.85 -11.42
C VAL A 217 -6.99 -7.10 -10.58
N ALA A 218 -6.72 -6.90 -9.31
CA ALA A 218 -6.51 -7.95 -8.32
C ALA A 218 -7.73 -8.11 -7.42
N GLU A 219 -8.11 -9.35 -7.11
CA GLU A 219 -9.11 -9.67 -6.08
C GLU A 219 -8.39 -9.94 -4.76
N ASN A 220 -8.85 -9.31 -3.68
CA ASN A 220 -8.27 -9.40 -2.35
C ASN A 220 -9.19 -10.19 -1.42
N ILE A 221 -8.59 -11.15 -0.72
CA ILE A 221 -9.25 -11.93 0.32
C ILE A 221 -8.61 -11.53 1.65
N HIS A 222 -9.41 -10.92 2.51
CA HIS A 222 -9.00 -10.53 3.85
C HIS A 222 -9.44 -11.58 4.88
N ASN A 223 -8.63 -11.76 5.90
CA ASN A 223 -8.95 -12.53 7.07
C ASN A 223 -8.73 -11.66 8.31
N LYS A 224 -9.80 -11.39 9.09
CA LYS A 224 -9.76 -10.48 10.24
C LYS A 224 -9.11 -9.13 9.89
N ASN A 225 -9.53 -8.51 8.80
CA ASN A 225 -9.07 -7.21 8.28
C ASN A 225 -7.60 -7.15 7.80
N ILE A 226 -6.89 -8.28 7.70
CA ILE A 226 -5.55 -8.33 7.13
C ILE A 226 -5.60 -9.07 5.81
N LEU A 227 -4.96 -8.53 4.78
CA LEU A 227 -4.85 -9.18 3.48
C LEU A 227 -4.17 -10.55 3.64
N ASP A 228 -4.90 -11.58 3.27
CA ASP A 228 -4.47 -12.98 3.34
C ASP A 228 -3.99 -13.48 1.98
N MET A 229 -4.80 -13.21 0.93
CA MET A 229 -4.53 -13.67 -0.43
C MET A 229 -4.95 -12.61 -1.46
N THR A 230 -4.17 -12.51 -2.53
CA THR A 230 -4.49 -11.72 -3.72
C THR A 230 -4.52 -12.64 -4.94
N ILE A 231 -5.58 -12.55 -5.76
CA ILE A 231 -5.78 -13.38 -6.96
C ILE A 231 -5.79 -12.47 -8.19
N VAL A 232 -4.99 -12.78 -9.21
CA VAL A 232 -4.88 -12.00 -10.43
C VAL A 232 -4.94 -12.90 -11.67
N PRO A 233 -5.77 -12.57 -12.66
CA PRO A 233 -6.77 -11.51 -12.67
C PRO A 233 -7.92 -11.76 -11.68
N ALA A 234 -8.53 -10.69 -11.20
CA ALA A 234 -9.70 -10.77 -10.33
C ALA A 234 -10.85 -11.56 -11.00
N ARG A 235 -11.59 -12.34 -10.21
CA ARG A 235 -12.75 -13.13 -10.67
C ARG A 235 -14.01 -12.26 -10.76
N ILE A 236 -13.98 -11.29 -11.66
CA ILE A 236 -15.03 -10.31 -11.94
C ILE A 236 -15.34 -10.29 -13.45
N SER A 237 -16.46 -9.68 -13.84
CA SER A 237 -16.78 -9.51 -15.26
C SER A 237 -15.80 -8.57 -15.96
N LYS A 238 -15.63 -8.73 -17.27
CA LYS A 238 -14.79 -7.85 -18.09
C LYS A 238 -15.23 -6.38 -17.98
N ASN A 239 -16.54 -6.15 -17.89
CA ASN A 239 -17.12 -4.81 -17.75
C ASN A 239 -16.72 -4.16 -16.42
N VAL A 240 -16.85 -4.89 -15.31
CA VAL A 240 -16.41 -4.44 -13.98
C VAL A 240 -14.89 -4.13 -13.99
N SER A 241 -14.08 -4.98 -14.60
CA SER A 241 -12.64 -4.76 -14.71
C SER A 241 -12.30 -3.47 -15.46
N ILE A 242 -12.97 -3.19 -16.58
CA ILE A 242 -12.77 -1.95 -17.36
C ILE A 242 -13.21 -0.73 -16.55
N LYS A 243 -14.38 -0.79 -15.90
CA LYS A 243 -14.88 0.30 -15.04
C LYS A 243 -13.93 0.58 -13.88
N ALA A 244 -13.44 -0.47 -13.20
CA ALA A 244 -12.52 -0.35 -12.07
C ALA A 244 -11.22 0.35 -12.48
N LYS A 245 -10.64 -0.01 -13.64
CA LYS A 245 -9.45 0.66 -14.18
C LYS A 245 -9.69 2.13 -14.45
N LYS A 246 -10.80 2.48 -15.12
CA LYS A 246 -11.15 3.88 -15.40
C LYS A 246 -11.30 4.72 -14.12
N ILE A 247 -11.95 4.15 -13.09
CA ILE A 247 -12.09 4.81 -11.78
C ILE A 247 -10.71 5.01 -11.14
N ALA A 248 -9.86 3.99 -11.14
CA ALA A 248 -8.52 4.06 -10.57
C ALA A 248 -7.65 5.10 -11.28
N GLU A 249 -7.63 5.11 -12.60
CA GLU A 249 -6.87 6.07 -13.41
C GLU A 249 -7.39 7.51 -13.21
N LYS A 250 -8.72 7.71 -13.16
CA LYS A 250 -9.34 8.99 -12.81
C LYS A 250 -8.92 9.46 -11.42
N THR A 251 -8.92 8.54 -10.44
CA THR A 251 -8.53 8.84 -9.05
C THR A 251 -7.12 9.40 -8.98
N ILE A 252 -6.16 8.73 -9.64
CA ILE A 252 -4.75 9.16 -9.61
C ILE A 252 -4.52 10.39 -10.49
N GLY A 253 -5.24 10.53 -11.59
CA GLY A 253 -5.25 11.75 -12.39
C GLY A 253 -5.67 12.99 -11.58
N SER A 254 -6.64 12.83 -10.67
CA SER A 254 -7.10 13.91 -9.79
C SER A 254 -6.08 14.27 -8.71
N LEU A 255 -5.36 13.31 -8.13
CA LEU A 255 -4.34 13.53 -7.09
C LEU A 255 -3.08 14.24 -7.60
N LYS A 256 -2.78 14.15 -8.90
CA LYS A 256 -1.61 14.79 -9.55
C LYS A 256 -0.23 14.44 -8.96
N GLY A 257 -0.14 13.42 -8.12
CA GLY A 257 1.13 12.93 -7.56
C GLY A 257 1.88 12.01 -8.53
N ALA A 258 3.23 12.01 -8.53
CA ALA A 258 4.05 11.01 -9.22
C ALA A 258 4.41 9.87 -8.26
N GLY A 259 4.46 8.63 -8.76
CA GLY A 259 4.73 7.44 -7.98
C GLY A 259 3.79 6.29 -8.32
N ILE A 260 3.79 5.25 -7.49
CA ILE A 260 2.83 4.15 -7.54
C ILE A 260 1.79 4.29 -6.43
N PHE A 261 0.55 3.95 -6.74
CA PHE A 261 -0.57 4.03 -5.80
C PHE A 261 -1.33 2.71 -5.79
N GLY A 262 -1.68 2.25 -4.59
CA GLY A 262 -2.60 1.13 -4.41
C GLY A 262 -4.01 1.65 -4.15
N ILE A 263 -4.99 1.28 -4.98
CA ILE A 263 -6.37 1.71 -4.83
C ILE A 263 -7.22 0.48 -4.49
N GLU A 264 -7.82 0.48 -3.32
CA GLU A 264 -8.74 -0.54 -2.87
C GLU A 264 -10.19 -0.15 -3.14
N MET A 265 -10.98 -1.09 -3.63
CA MET A 265 -12.37 -0.86 -4.03
C MET A 265 -13.26 -2.03 -3.63
N PHE A 266 -14.51 -1.73 -3.36
CA PHE A 266 -15.58 -2.70 -3.19
C PHE A 266 -16.37 -2.86 -4.48
N VAL A 267 -16.73 -4.10 -4.81
CA VAL A 267 -17.68 -4.44 -5.87
C VAL A 267 -18.96 -4.95 -5.21
N THR A 268 -20.07 -4.26 -5.43
CA THR A 268 -21.39 -4.68 -4.91
C THR A 268 -22.02 -5.77 -5.77
N LYS A 269 -23.15 -6.36 -5.30
CA LYS A 269 -23.90 -7.36 -6.04
C LYS A 269 -24.39 -6.83 -7.40
N ASP A 270 -24.70 -5.54 -7.47
CA ASP A 270 -25.17 -4.86 -8.69
C ASP A 270 -24.01 -4.30 -9.55
N GLU A 271 -22.81 -4.83 -9.35
CA GLU A 271 -21.59 -4.43 -10.07
C GLU A 271 -21.22 -2.94 -9.95
N HIS A 272 -21.70 -2.24 -8.90
CA HIS A 272 -21.19 -0.91 -8.57
C HIS A 272 -19.80 -1.01 -7.94
N ILE A 273 -18.95 -0.04 -8.28
CA ILE A 273 -17.58 0.05 -7.78
C ILE A 273 -17.46 1.27 -6.88
N ILE A 274 -16.99 1.06 -5.66
CA ILE A 274 -16.88 2.07 -4.62
C ILE A 274 -15.46 2.07 -4.11
N VAL A 275 -14.76 3.22 -4.15
CA VAL A 275 -13.39 3.35 -3.66
C VAL A 275 -13.38 3.31 -2.13
N ASN A 276 -12.60 2.38 -1.59
CA ASN A 276 -12.41 2.25 -0.15
C ASN A 276 -11.24 3.11 0.35
N GLU A 277 -10.04 2.90 -0.19
CA GLU A 277 -8.82 3.53 0.33
C GLU A 277 -7.76 3.67 -0.78
N ILE A 278 -6.87 4.65 -0.62
CA ILE A 278 -5.70 4.86 -1.48
C ILE A 278 -4.46 4.80 -0.61
N ALA A 279 -3.45 4.05 -1.05
CA ALA A 279 -2.10 4.07 -0.49
C ALA A 279 -1.15 4.78 -1.49
N PRO A 280 -0.38 5.79 -1.08
CA PRO A 280 0.49 6.57 -1.99
C PRO A 280 1.88 5.94 -2.12
N ARG A 281 1.95 4.63 -2.27
CA ARG A 281 3.17 3.80 -2.27
C ARG A 281 2.88 2.42 -2.84
N PRO A 282 3.90 1.58 -3.09
CA PRO A 282 3.67 0.17 -3.37
C PRO A 282 2.75 -0.48 -2.34
N HIS A 283 1.87 -1.35 -2.78
CA HIS A 283 0.88 -1.96 -1.90
C HIS A 283 1.03 -3.48 -1.86
N ASN A 284 0.66 -4.10 -0.74
CA ASN A 284 0.80 -5.54 -0.54
C ASN A 284 0.04 -6.35 -1.60
N SER A 285 -1.13 -5.89 -2.02
CA SER A 285 -1.89 -6.56 -3.08
C SER A 285 -1.25 -6.45 -4.48
N GLY A 286 -0.21 -5.62 -4.66
CA GLY A 286 0.56 -5.49 -5.90
C GLY A 286 1.81 -6.39 -5.97
N HIS A 287 2.13 -7.16 -4.91
CA HIS A 287 3.36 -7.97 -4.88
C HIS A 287 3.43 -9.05 -5.96
N TYR A 288 2.28 -9.55 -6.41
CA TYR A 288 2.20 -10.50 -7.52
C TYR A 288 2.92 -10.01 -8.78
N SER A 289 3.03 -8.68 -8.94
CA SER A 289 3.61 -8.07 -10.15
C SER A 289 5.09 -8.38 -10.33
N ILE A 290 5.80 -8.78 -9.27
CA ILE A 290 7.22 -9.16 -9.34
C ILE A 290 7.42 -10.35 -10.27
N GLU A 291 6.57 -11.38 -10.17
CA GLU A 291 6.70 -12.62 -10.92
C GLU A 291 5.73 -12.75 -12.09
N ALA A 292 4.63 -12.02 -12.06
CA ALA A 292 3.54 -12.24 -12.99
C ALA A 292 3.35 -11.15 -14.04
N CYS A 293 4.05 -10.01 -13.91
CA CYS A 293 3.91 -8.89 -14.85
C CYS A 293 5.23 -8.55 -15.56
N SER A 294 5.12 -7.87 -16.71
CA SER A 294 6.26 -7.36 -17.48
C SER A 294 7.07 -6.27 -16.76
N VAL A 295 6.50 -5.66 -15.73
CA VAL A 295 7.12 -4.69 -14.85
C VAL A 295 6.54 -4.87 -13.46
N SER A 296 7.38 -4.80 -12.42
CA SER A 296 6.90 -4.86 -11.05
C SER A 296 6.34 -3.49 -10.59
N GLN A 297 5.48 -3.48 -9.58
CA GLN A 297 5.05 -2.22 -8.97
C GLN A 297 6.23 -1.42 -8.40
N PHE A 298 7.31 -2.07 -8.00
CA PHE A 298 8.50 -1.44 -7.43
C PHE A 298 9.36 -0.78 -8.51
N GLU A 299 9.62 -1.47 -9.62
CA GLU A 299 10.27 -0.89 -10.79
C GLU A 299 9.46 0.29 -11.34
N GLN A 300 8.13 0.12 -11.42
CA GLN A 300 7.26 1.18 -11.90
C GLN A 300 7.25 2.41 -10.97
N HIS A 301 7.38 2.19 -9.64
CA HIS A 301 7.56 3.28 -8.68
C HIS A 301 8.86 4.05 -8.93
N ILE A 302 9.97 3.33 -9.11
CA ILE A 302 11.28 3.94 -9.42
C ILE A 302 11.19 4.76 -10.70
N ARG A 303 10.60 4.20 -11.77
CA ARG A 303 10.39 4.92 -13.03
C ARG A 303 9.58 6.20 -12.82
N ALA A 304 8.51 6.13 -12.04
CA ALA A 304 7.64 7.26 -11.78
C ALA A 304 8.33 8.38 -10.99
N VAL A 305 9.11 8.04 -9.94
CA VAL A 305 9.79 9.05 -9.10
C VAL A 305 11.04 9.64 -9.74
N LEU A 306 11.62 8.94 -10.72
CA LEU A 306 12.76 9.42 -11.53
C LEU A 306 12.33 10.04 -12.85
N ASP A 307 11.03 10.22 -13.07
CA ASP A 307 10.45 10.74 -14.31
C ASP A 307 10.85 9.96 -15.57
N LEU A 308 11.05 8.66 -15.42
CA LEU A 308 11.30 7.75 -16.52
C LEU A 308 9.98 7.33 -17.20
N PRO A 309 10.03 6.93 -18.48
CA PRO A 309 8.84 6.43 -19.16
C PRO A 309 8.21 5.24 -18.44
N LEU A 310 6.90 5.32 -18.20
CA LEU A 310 6.17 4.23 -17.57
C LEU A 310 5.93 3.09 -18.55
N SER A 311 6.13 1.86 -18.11
CA SER A 311 5.83 0.67 -18.89
C SER A 311 4.39 0.25 -18.68
N LYS A 312 3.67 -0.11 -19.76
CA LYS A 312 2.32 -0.68 -19.64
C LYS A 312 2.42 -2.09 -19.05
N PRO A 313 1.88 -2.35 -17.83
CA PRO A 313 1.99 -3.66 -17.22
C PRO A 313 1.20 -4.72 -17.98
N GLN A 314 1.87 -5.81 -18.35
CA GLN A 314 1.26 -6.97 -19.00
C GLN A 314 1.33 -8.16 -18.04
N LEU A 315 0.20 -8.84 -17.84
CA LEU A 315 0.15 -10.06 -17.04
C LEU A 315 0.61 -11.24 -17.92
N PHE A 316 1.70 -11.90 -17.55
CA PHE A 316 2.22 -13.05 -18.26
C PHE A 316 1.49 -14.35 -17.94
N ALA A 317 1.06 -14.49 -16.68
CA ALA A 317 0.32 -15.65 -16.19
C ALA A 317 -0.59 -15.27 -15.04
N PRO A 318 -1.74 -15.94 -14.88
CA PRO A 318 -2.53 -15.85 -13.66
C PRO A 318 -1.68 -16.14 -12.43
N ALA A 319 -1.86 -15.35 -11.37
CA ALA A 319 -1.06 -15.44 -10.17
C ALA A 319 -1.90 -15.35 -8.90
N VAL A 320 -1.39 -15.97 -7.85
CA VAL A 320 -1.92 -15.83 -6.49
C VAL A 320 -0.77 -15.50 -5.55
N MET A 321 -0.90 -14.39 -4.83
CA MET A 321 -0.02 -14.01 -3.75
C MET A 321 -0.67 -14.39 -2.41
N VAL A 322 0.10 -14.96 -1.50
CA VAL A 322 -0.33 -15.32 -0.14
C VAL A 322 0.66 -14.74 0.87
N ASN A 323 0.14 -14.02 1.87
CA ASN A 323 0.98 -13.48 2.94
C ASN A 323 1.41 -14.58 3.92
N ILE A 324 2.64 -14.48 4.40
CA ILE A 324 3.16 -15.24 5.52
C ILE A 324 3.04 -14.36 6.76
N LEU A 325 2.15 -14.75 7.67
CA LEU A 325 1.81 -13.96 8.84
C LEU A 325 2.39 -14.57 10.11
N GLY A 326 2.78 -13.72 11.05
CA GLY A 326 3.13 -14.13 12.40
C GLY A 326 1.93 -14.79 13.12
N PRO A 327 2.16 -15.83 13.96
CA PRO A 327 1.10 -16.47 14.74
C PRO A 327 0.37 -15.47 15.66
N GLU A 328 -0.92 -15.70 15.89
CA GLU A 328 -1.77 -14.77 16.69
C GLU A 328 -1.28 -14.61 18.14
N ASN A 329 -0.74 -15.65 18.73
CA ASN A 329 -0.35 -15.70 20.14
C ASN A 329 1.17 -15.58 20.35
N HIS A 330 1.92 -15.03 19.37
CA HIS A 330 3.37 -14.94 19.46
C HIS A 330 3.88 -13.51 19.26
N ASN A 331 4.75 -13.08 20.19
CA ASN A 331 5.53 -11.85 20.09
C ASN A 331 6.98 -12.16 20.51
N GLY A 332 7.87 -12.37 19.53
CA GLY A 332 9.25 -12.76 19.79
C GLY A 332 9.95 -13.27 18.55
N THR A 333 11.09 -13.92 18.75
CA THR A 333 11.88 -14.57 17.70
C THR A 333 11.11 -15.74 17.07
N TYR A 334 11.41 -16.07 15.84
CA TYR A 334 10.68 -17.10 15.09
C TYR A 334 11.57 -17.79 14.07
N LYS A 335 11.14 -19.00 13.69
CA LYS A 335 11.70 -19.77 12.57
C LYS A 335 10.64 -20.04 11.52
N ILE A 336 11.04 -20.08 10.27
CA ILE A 336 10.19 -20.49 9.15
C ILE A 336 10.59 -21.89 8.76
N LYS A 337 9.67 -22.86 8.86
CA LYS A 337 9.85 -24.27 8.48
C LYS A 337 9.11 -24.58 7.19
N GLY A 338 9.53 -25.66 6.49
CA GLY A 338 8.88 -26.16 5.30
C GLY A 338 9.37 -25.52 3.99
N LEU A 339 10.54 -24.87 4.00
CA LEU A 339 11.10 -24.19 2.83
C LEU A 339 11.42 -25.14 1.67
N ARG A 340 11.96 -26.35 1.98
CA ARG A 340 12.30 -27.35 0.96
C ARG A 340 11.03 -27.83 0.24
N GLU A 341 10.02 -28.18 0.99
CA GLU A 341 8.72 -28.64 0.49
C GLU A 341 7.99 -27.55 -0.30
N LEU A 342 8.03 -26.32 0.20
CA LEU A 342 7.47 -25.17 -0.50
C LEU A 342 8.14 -24.96 -1.85
N LEU A 343 9.47 -24.89 -1.88
CA LEU A 343 10.25 -24.60 -3.08
C LEU A 343 10.28 -25.75 -4.09
N SER A 344 9.84 -26.96 -3.70
CA SER A 344 9.63 -28.08 -4.62
C SER A 344 8.35 -27.93 -5.46
N ILE A 345 7.44 -27.02 -5.09
CA ILE A 345 6.22 -26.75 -5.85
C ILE A 345 6.58 -25.89 -7.08
N PRO A 346 6.26 -26.35 -8.31
CA PRO A 346 6.57 -25.58 -9.52
C PRO A 346 5.94 -24.18 -9.52
N ARG A 347 6.67 -23.20 -10.05
CA ARG A 347 6.22 -21.81 -10.20
C ARG A 347 5.90 -21.10 -8.87
N VAL A 348 6.48 -21.53 -7.78
CA VAL A 348 6.42 -20.86 -6.48
C VAL A 348 7.62 -19.93 -6.35
N LYS A 349 7.38 -18.74 -5.86
CA LYS A 349 8.39 -17.74 -5.44
C LYS A 349 8.15 -17.34 -4.00
N LEU A 350 9.24 -17.21 -3.26
CA LEU A 350 9.21 -16.91 -1.83
C LEU A 350 9.95 -15.60 -1.55
N HIS A 351 9.31 -14.69 -0.83
CA HIS A 351 9.90 -13.45 -0.35
C HIS A 351 9.83 -13.41 1.17
N ILE A 352 10.98 -13.42 1.82
CA ILE A 352 11.11 -13.23 3.28
C ILE A 352 11.59 -11.81 3.55
N TYR A 353 10.87 -11.10 4.41
CA TYR A 353 11.14 -9.68 4.64
C TYR A 353 12.35 -9.43 5.53
N GLY A 354 12.77 -10.41 6.35
CA GLY A 354 13.94 -10.29 7.23
C GLY A 354 13.63 -9.59 8.57
N LYS A 355 12.35 -9.50 8.98
CA LYS A 355 11.99 -8.98 10.29
C LYS A 355 12.50 -9.90 11.39
N LYS A 356 13.24 -9.37 12.39
CA LYS A 356 13.81 -10.19 13.48
C LYS A 356 12.77 -10.72 14.45
N ILE A 357 11.70 -9.94 14.68
CA ILE A 357 10.66 -10.22 15.66
C ILE A 357 9.32 -10.42 14.95
N SER A 358 8.66 -11.54 15.24
CA SER A 358 7.26 -11.74 14.90
C SER A 358 6.38 -11.01 15.93
N LYS A 359 5.23 -10.54 15.46
CA LYS A 359 4.12 -10.03 16.31
C LYS A 359 2.84 -10.66 15.78
N PRO A 360 1.75 -10.69 16.56
CA PRO A 360 0.48 -11.19 16.09
C PRO A 360 0.13 -10.64 14.70
N ARG A 361 -0.01 -11.56 13.73
CA ARG A 361 -0.40 -11.28 12.34
C ARG A 361 0.51 -10.31 11.57
N ARG A 362 1.73 -10.06 12.06
CA ARG A 362 2.72 -9.26 11.33
C ARG A 362 3.09 -9.95 10.03
N LYS A 363 3.08 -9.22 8.92
CA LYS A 363 3.54 -9.71 7.61
C LYS A 363 5.04 -9.98 7.68
N LEU A 364 5.46 -11.24 7.56
CA LEU A 364 6.85 -11.71 7.66
C LEU A 364 7.44 -12.04 6.29
N GLY A 365 6.57 -12.25 5.30
CA GLY A 365 6.92 -12.57 3.93
C GLY A 365 5.68 -12.74 3.08
N HIS A 366 5.87 -13.14 1.83
CA HIS A 366 4.80 -13.59 0.95
C HIS A 366 5.30 -14.69 0.01
N ILE A 367 4.34 -15.43 -0.53
CA ILE A 367 4.53 -16.41 -1.57
C ILE A 367 3.76 -15.94 -2.78
N THR A 368 4.39 -15.93 -3.97
CA THR A 368 3.69 -15.75 -5.24
C THR A 368 3.72 -17.05 -6.02
N VAL A 369 2.58 -17.45 -6.55
CA VAL A 369 2.42 -18.66 -7.35
C VAL A 369 1.77 -18.30 -8.67
N THR A 370 2.35 -18.72 -9.80
CA THR A 370 1.73 -18.59 -11.11
C THR A 370 1.14 -19.90 -11.60
N GLY A 371 0.11 -19.82 -12.44
CA GLY A 371 -0.57 -20.97 -13.05
C GLY A 371 -0.90 -20.72 -14.52
N ASN A 372 -1.35 -21.76 -15.24
CA ASN A 372 -1.85 -21.62 -16.60
C ASN A 372 -3.25 -20.97 -16.63
N ASN A 373 -3.98 -21.08 -15.52
CA ASN A 373 -5.25 -20.43 -15.28
C ASN A 373 -5.38 -20.09 -13.78
N VAL A 374 -6.38 -19.28 -13.43
CA VAL A 374 -6.63 -18.80 -12.05
C VAL A 374 -6.86 -19.97 -11.08
N GLN A 375 -7.61 -20.99 -11.50
CA GLN A 375 -7.92 -22.11 -10.64
C GLN A 375 -6.67 -22.92 -10.26
N GLU A 376 -5.79 -23.16 -11.22
CA GLU A 376 -4.51 -23.83 -10.98
C GLU A 376 -3.62 -23.02 -10.03
N ALA A 377 -3.53 -21.70 -10.23
CA ALA A 377 -2.78 -20.81 -9.34
C ALA A 377 -3.31 -20.88 -7.90
N ILE A 378 -4.64 -20.86 -7.72
CA ILE A 378 -5.28 -20.99 -6.39
C ILE A 378 -4.96 -22.35 -5.74
N LEU A 379 -5.07 -23.46 -6.47
CA LEU A 379 -4.77 -24.79 -5.94
C LEU A 379 -3.31 -24.92 -5.49
N ARG A 380 -2.37 -24.43 -6.31
CA ARG A 380 -0.95 -24.40 -5.97
C ARG A 380 -0.66 -23.49 -4.78
N ALA A 381 -1.25 -22.32 -4.72
CA ALA A 381 -1.08 -21.37 -3.61
C ALA A 381 -1.59 -21.96 -2.29
N ASN A 382 -2.73 -22.65 -2.29
CA ASN A 382 -3.25 -23.36 -1.13
C ASN A 382 -2.32 -24.52 -0.69
N ARG A 383 -1.73 -25.23 -1.66
CA ARG A 383 -0.71 -26.25 -1.36
C ARG A 383 0.53 -25.60 -0.74
N ALA A 384 1.06 -24.54 -1.35
CA ALA A 384 2.24 -23.82 -0.89
C ALA A 384 2.06 -23.28 0.54
N ARG A 385 0.89 -22.71 0.83
CA ARG A 385 0.54 -22.20 2.17
C ARG A 385 0.60 -23.27 3.27
N ARG A 386 0.20 -24.52 2.95
CA ARG A 386 0.23 -25.63 3.93
C ARG A 386 1.64 -26.13 4.24
N MET A 387 2.60 -25.93 3.33
CA MET A 387 3.98 -26.38 3.51
C MET A 387 4.75 -25.46 4.47
N ILE A 388 4.43 -24.14 4.45
CA ILE A 388 5.17 -23.17 5.25
C ILE A 388 4.55 -22.98 6.64
N LYS A 389 5.39 -22.97 7.66
CA LYS A 389 4.96 -22.74 9.05
C LYS A 389 5.89 -21.74 9.73
N VAL A 390 5.30 -20.73 10.36
CA VAL A 390 6.01 -19.84 11.28
C VAL A 390 5.88 -20.45 12.67
N VAL A 391 6.99 -20.76 13.29
CA VAL A 391 7.05 -21.38 14.63
C VAL A 391 7.86 -20.48 15.56
N MET A 392 7.54 -20.53 16.83
CA MET A 392 8.31 -19.87 17.90
C MET A 392 9.71 -20.48 17.97
N GLU A 393 10.69 -19.64 18.30
CA GLU A 393 12.05 -20.05 18.59
C GLU A 393 12.27 -20.14 20.10
#